data_352fc16946255e853739117b6e33fbda
#
_entry.id   352fc16946255e853739117b6e33fbda
#
_cell.length_a   1.000
_cell.length_b   1.000
_cell.length_c   1.000
_cell.angle_alpha   90.00
_cell.angle_beta   90.00
_cell.angle_gamma   90.00
#
_symmetry.space_group_name_H-M   'P 1'
#
loop_
_entity.id
_entity.type
_entity.pdbx_description
1 polymer ?
#
loop_
_entity_poly.entity_id
_entity_poly.type
_entity_poly.pdbx_seq_one_letter_code
_entity_poly.pdbx_strand_id
1 'polypeptide(L)'
;MSIQRKLAAIMFTDIAGYTEKMAKSEAAAINLLNKKDSILKPLLKKHNGNYVKSTGDGSLSYFNSAVDAATCAKKLQESLYDENLNVRIGVHLGDTIFEDNDIRGDGVNVASRLESMAISGSVFVSKEVYDQLINQPGFDGISLGVQSLK
;
A
#
# COMPACT_ATOMS: atom_id res chain seq x y z
N MET A 1 19.70 2.47 -20.35
CA MET A 1 18.57 1.90 -19.61
C MET A 1 19.06 0.75 -18.77
N SER A 2 18.82 0.78 -17.48
CA SER A 2 19.28 -0.28 -16.59
C SER A 2 18.10 -0.95 -15.90
N ILE A 3 18.21 -2.26 -15.73
CA ILE A 3 17.28 -3.06 -14.94
C ILE A 3 18.00 -3.37 -13.64
N GLN A 4 17.34 -3.09 -12.52
CA GLN A 4 17.89 -3.36 -11.21
C GLN A 4 16.93 -4.27 -10.44
N ARG A 5 17.46 -5.33 -9.85
CA ARG A 5 16.70 -6.23 -8.98
C ARG A 5 17.16 -6.04 -7.55
N LYS A 6 16.24 -5.77 -6.65
CA LYS A 6 16.58 -5.63 -5.23
C LYS A 6 15.36 -5.90 -4.35
N LEU A 7 15.63 -6.15 -3.09
CA LEU A 7 14.59 -6.29 -2.07
C LEU A 7 13.97 -4.92 -1.81
N ALA A 8 12.65 -4.84 -1.79
CA ALA A 8 11.94 -3.61 -1.49
C ALA A 8 10.62 -3.90 -0.76
N ALA A 9 10.17 -2.94 0.01
CA ALA A 9 8.85 -2.99 0.62
C ALA A 9 7.87 -2.31 -0.32
N ILE A 10 6.86 -3.06 -0.76
CA ILE A 10 5.87 -2.63 -1.75
C ILE A 10 4.57 -2.34 -1.04
N MET A 11 3.96 -1.19 -1.31
CA MET A 11 2.67 -0.82 -0.73
C MET A 11 1.66 -0.55 -1.83
N PHE A 12 0.56 -1.30 -1.82
CA PHE A 12 -0.62 -1.00 -2.63
C PHE A 12 -1.71 -0.41 -1.76
N THR A 13 -2.39 0.59 -2.30
CA THR A 13 -3.59 1.15 -1.69
C THR A 13 -4.72 1.12 -2.70
N ASP A 14 -5.96 0.93 -2.28
CA ASP A 14 -7.12 1.22 -3.12
C ASP A 14 -8.29 1.70 -2.28
N ILE A 15 -9.18 2.44 -2.94
CA ILE A 15 -10.41 2.93 -2.29
C ILE A 15 -11.46 1.84 -2.36
N ALA A 16 -11.97 1.42 -1.18
CA ALA A 16 -13.00 0.41 -1.11
C ALA A 16 -14.27 0.88 -1.83
N GLY A 17 -14.82 0.01 -2.68
CA GLY A 17 -16.06 0.32 -3.41
C GLY A 17 -15.90 1.41 -4.47
N TYR A 18 -14.70 1.62 -5.00
CA TYR A 18 -14.45 2.68 -5.97
C TYR A 18 -15.29 2.53 -7.25
N THR A 19 -15.45 1.30 -7.75
CA THR A 19 -16.24 1.02 -8.94
C THR A 19 -17.70 1.47 -8.77
N GLU A 20 -18.29 1.18 -7.60
CA GLU A 20 -19.65 1.61 -7.29
C GLU A 20 -19.76 3.13 -7.17
N LYS A 21 -18.76 3.76 -6.56
CA LYS A 21 -18.72 5.22 -6.45
C LYS A 21 -18.58 5.86 -7.81
N MET A 22 -17.77 5.29 -8.68
CA MET A 22 -17.58 5.75 -10.06
C MET A 22 -18.89 5.67 -10.86
N ALA A 23 -19.66 4.59 -10.67
CA ALA A 23 -20.94 4.42 -11.33
C ALA A 23 -21.97 5.47 -10.88
N LYS A 24 -21.91 5.92 -9.63
CA LYS A 24 -22.84 6.94 -9.12
C LYS A 24 -22.43 8.34 -9.50
N SER A 25 -21.16 8.67 -9.41
CA SER A 25 -20.63 9.99 -9.75
C SER A 25 -19.14 9.87 -10.02
N GLU A 26 -18.77 9.95 -11.28
CA GLU A 26 -17.36 9.92 -11.70
C GLU A 26 -16.57 11.05 -11.06
N ALA A 27 -17.11 12.26 -11.06
CA ALA A 27 -16.45 13.42 -10.49
C ALA A 27 -16.20 13.24 -8.98
N ALA A 28 -17.17 12.72 -8.23
CA ALA A 28 -17.03 12.49 -6.80
C ALA A 28 -15.99 11.40 -6.51
N ALA A 29 -15.96 10.33 -7.32
CA ALA A 29 -14.99 9.24 -7.17
C ALA A 29 -13.57 9.74 -7.43
N ILE A 30 -13.36 10.53 -8.48
CA ILE A 30 -12.07 11.12 -8.80
C ILE A 30 -11.61 12.06 -7.69
N ASN A 31 -12.52 12.83 -7.10
CA ASN A 31 -12.21 13.71 -5.97
C ASN A 31 -11.73 12.92 -4.75
N LEU A 32 -12.33 11.76 -4.48
CA LEU A 32 -11.88 10.88 -3.40
C LEU A 32 -10.46 10.37 -3.64
N LEU A 33 -10.18 9.97 -4.87
CA LEU A 33 -8.86 9.49 -5.25
C LEU A 33 -7.80 10.59 -5.09
N ASN A 34 -8.13 11.81 -5.55
CA ASN A 34 -7.25 12.96 -5.41
C ASN A 34 -7.02 13.33 -3.95
N LYS A 35 -8.06 13.25 -3.13
CA LYS A 35 -7.96 13.53 -1.70
C LYS A 35 -7.06 12.51 -1.00
N LYS A 36 -7.22 11.22 -1.34
CA LYS A 36 -6.36 10.17 -0.80
C LYS A 36 -4.89 10.44 -1.16
N ASP A 37 -4.62 10.78 -2.41
CA ASP A 37 -3.26 11.05 -2.85
C ASP A 37 -2.69 12.33 -2.21
N SER A 38 -3.51 13.33 -1.95
CA SER A 38 -3.07 14.55 -1.28
C SER A 38 -2.62 14.28 0.16
N ILE A 39 -3.16 13.24 0.79
CA ILE A 39 -2.75 12.80 2.12
C ILE A 39 -1.54 11.85 2.03
N LEU A 40 -1.56 10.94 1.06
CA LEU A 40 -0.52 9.92 0.89
C LEU A 40 0.84 10.51 0.52
N LYS A 41 0.89 11.40 -0.46
CA LYS A 41 2.18 11.87 -1.00
C LYS A 41 3.06 12.57 0.03
N PRO A 42 2.55 13.46 0.90
CA PRO A 42 3.37 14.03 1.97
C PRO A 42 3.85 12.98 2.96
N LEU A 43 3.02 11.96 3.27
CA LEU A 43 3.42 10.88 4.16
C LEU A 43 4.52 10.01 3.56
N LEU A 44 4.44 9.73 2.25
CA LEU A 44 5.50 9.02 1.55
C LEU A 44 6.82 9.75 1.71
N LYS A 45 6.81 11.04 1.45
CA LYS A 45 8.02 11.86 1.55
C LYS A 45 8.59 11.85 2.97
N LYS A 46 7.72 11.94 3.98
CA LYS A 46 8.12 11.93 5.38
C LYS A 46 8.74 10.60 5.81
N HIS A 47 8.29 9.50 5.23
CA HIS A 47 8.71 8.15 5.61
C HIS A 47 9.62 7.49 4.57
N ASN A 48 10.28 8.27 3.73
CA ASN A 48 11.25 7.77 2.75
C ASN A 48 10.63 6.83 1.71
N GLY A 49 9.37 7.07 1.38
CA GLY A 49 8.65 6.30 0.36
C GLY A 49 8.75 6.94 -1.01
N ASN A 50 8.46 6.14 -2.01
CA ASN A 50 8.52 6.55 -3.42
C ASN A 50 7.19 6.20 -4.08
N TYR A 51 6.50 7.21 -4.61
CA TYR A 51 5.27 7.02 -5.36
C TYR A 51 5.62 6.54 -6.75
N VAL A 52 5.12 5.38 -7.15
CA VAL A 52 5.40 4.82 -8.47
C VAL A 52 4.35 5.26 -9.48
N LYS A 53 3.09 4.95 -9.19
CA LYS A 53 2.00 5.28 -10.14
C LYS A 53 0.63 5.10 -9.50
N SER A 54 -0.36 5.73 -10.13
CA SER A 54 -1.78 5.45 -9.86
C SER A 54 -2.15 4.12 -10.52
N THR A 55 -3.01 3.35 -9.86
CA THR A 55 -3.48 2.05 -10.34
C THR A 55 -4.97 2.07 -10.70
N GLY A 56 -5.52 3.24 -10.97
CA GLY A 56 -6.95 3.41 -11.26
C GLY A 56 -7.72 3.76 -10.01
N ASP A 57 -7.94 2.81 -9.12
CA ASP A 57 -8.65 3.00 -7.86
C ASP A 57 -7.74 3.22 -6.65
N GLY A 58 -6.43 3.25 -6.87
CA GLY A 58 -5.48 3.39 -5.78
C GLY A 58 -4.09 3.79 -6.26
N SER A 59 -3.07 3.24 -5.61
CA SER A 59 -1.69 3.63 -5.89
C SER A 59 -0.70 2.52 -5.57
N LEU A 60 0.45 2.61 -6.20
CA LEU A 60 1.60 1.74 -5.98
C LEU A 60 2.77 2.58 -5.52
N SER A 61 3.38 2.20 -4.41
CA SER A 61 4.54 2.87 -3.82
C SER A 61 5.55 1.84 -3.34
N TYR A 62 6.79 2.25 -3.14
CA TYR A 62 7.79 1.37 -2.55
C TYR A 62 8.67 2.11 -1.56
N PHE A 63 9.31 1.34 -0.69
CA PHE A 63 10.22 1.82 0.36
C PHE A 63 11.43 0.88 0.40
N ASN A 64 12.56 1.40 0.84
CA ASN A 64 13.72 0.54 1.09
C ASN A 64 13.64 -0.17 2.44
N SER A 65 12.74 0.27 3.31
CA SER A 65 12.56 -0.28 4.66
C SER A 65 11.12 -0.72 4.87
N ALA A 66 10.93 -1.95 5.35
CA ALA A 66 9.61 -2.46 5.70
C ALA A 66 9.02 -1.69 6.90
N VAL A 67 9.86 -1.25 7.84
CA VAL A 67 9.40 -0.45 8.97
C VAL A 67 8.88 0.90 8.51
N ASP A 68 9.58 1.55 7.58
CA ASP A 68 9.12 2.82 7.01
C ASP A 68 7.78 2.64 6.29
N ALA A 69 7.66 1.57 5.52
CA ALA A 69 6.42 1.27 4.79
C ALA A 69 5.24 1.07 5.74
N ALA A 70 5.44 0.26 6.77
CA ALA A 70 4.38 -0.03 7.76
C ALA A 70 4.00 1.22 8.55
N THR A 71 4.98 2.03 8.93
CA THR A 71 4.73 3.29 9.63
C THR A 71 3.92 4.25 8.77
N CYS A 72 4.31 4.38 7.51
CA CYS A 72 3.58 5.21 6.54
C CYS A 72 2.13 4.72 6.38
N ALA A 73 1.95 3.40 6.20
CA ALA A 73 0.63 2.80 6.03
C ALA A 73 -0.27 3.06 7.24
N LYS A 74 0.28 2.91 8.44
CA LYS A 74 -0.46 3.16 9.69
C LYS A 74 -0.89 4.63 9.78
N LYS A 75 0.02 5.55 9.52
CA LYS A 75 -0.27 6.98 9.54
C LYS A 75 -1.29 7.37 8.48
N LEU A 76 -1.19 6.76 7.32
CA LEU A 76 -2.15 6.98 6.24
C LEU A 76 -3.56 6.55 6.69
N GLN A 77 -3.71 5.35 7.25
CA GLN A 77 -5.02 4.89 7.71
C GLN A 77 -5.60 5.77 8.82
N GLU A 78 -4.77 6.22 9.75
CA GLU A 78 -5.22 7.15 10.79
C GLU A 78 -5.76 8.44 10.19
N SER A 79 -5.06 9.02 9.21
CA SER A 79 -5.48 10.25 8.54
C SER A 79 -6.74 10.05 7.70
N LEU A 80 -6.84 8.92 6.99
CA LEU A 80 -7.99 8.61 6.14
C LEU A 80 -9.25 8.33 6.96
N TYR A 81 -9.09 7.72 8.14
CA TYR A 81 -10.21 7.49 9.04
C TYR A 81 -10.88 8.82 9.42
N ASP A 82 -10.06 9.84 9.75
CA ASP A 82 -10.57 11.16 10.11
C ASP A 82 -11.33 11.83 8.95
N GLU A 83 -11.04 11.42 7.72
CA GLU A 83 -11.66 11.98 6.51
C GLU A 83 -12.78 11.08 5.95
N ASN A 84 -13.17 10.04 6.66
CA ASN A 84 -14.17 9.06 6.22
C ASN A 84 -13.84 8.41 4.87
N LEU A 85 -12.55 8.21 4.62
CA LEU A 85 -12.08 7.51 3.42
C LEU A 85 -11.76 6.06 3.77
N ASN A 86 -12.44 5.14 3.09
CA ASN A 86 -12.25 3.71 3.30
C ASN A 86 -11.26 3.16 2.29
N VAL A 87 -10.08 2.80 2.76
CA VAL A 87 -8.98 2.35 1.91
C VAL A 87 -8.45 1.01 2.40
N ARG A 88 -8.12 0.13 1.46
CA ARG A 88 -7.43 -1.13 1.74
C ARG A 88 -5.95 -0.92 1.44
N ILE A 89 -5.09 -1.43 2.32
CA ILE A 89 -3.64 -1.32 2.15
C ILE A 89 -3.01 -2.69 2.33
N GLY A 90 -2.10 -3.03 1.42
CA GLY A 90 -1.29 -4.23 1.51
C GLY A 90 0.19 -3.87 1.41
N VAL A 91 1.02 -4.46 2.27
CA VAL A 91 2.47 -4.22 2.30
C VAL A 91 3.21 -5.54 2.30
N HIS A 92 4.15 -5.69 1.38
CA HIS A 92 4.98 -6.89 1.27
C HIS A 92 6.44 -6.50 1.07
N LEU A 93 7.33 -7.27 1.66
CA LEU A 93 8.78 -7.13 1.46
C LEU A 93 9.24 -8.28 0.57
N GLY A 94 9.72 -7.97 -0.61
CA GLY A 94 10.07 -9.01 -1.57
C GLY A 94 10.98 -8.54 -2.69
N ASP A 95 11.40 -9.50 -3.49
CA ASP A 95 12.25 -9.28 -4.64
C ASP A 95 11.51 -8.47 -5.70
N THR A 96 12.12 -7.40 -6.15
CA THR A 96 11.46 -6.42 -7.01
C THR A 96 12.40 -6.00 -8.14
N ILE A 97 11.85 -5.86 -9.33
CA ILE A 97 12.57 -5.43 -10.52
C ILE A 97 12.22 -3.97 -10.80
N PHE A 98 13.24 -3.12 -10.88
CA PHE A 98 13.10 -1.70 -11.13
C PHE A 98 13.54 -1.40 -12.55
N GLU A 99 12.66 -0.79 -13.33
CA GLU A 99 12.93 -0.44 -14.72
C GLU A 99 12.04 0.72 -15.16
N ASP A 100 12.63 1.76 -15.75
CA ASP A 100 11.89 2.89 -16.35
C ASP A 100 10.88 3.57 -15.41
N ASN A 101 11.29 3.80 -14.16
CA ASN A 101 10.44 4.43 -13.14
C ASN A 101 9.20 3.61 -12.78
N ASP A 102 9.25 2.32 -13.05
CA ASP A 102 8.18 1.39 -12.65
C ASP A 102 8.81 0.22 -11.90
N ILE A 103 7.96 -0.59 -11.29
CA ILE A 103 8.40 -1.79 -10.57
C ILE A 103 7.52 -2.96 -10.98
N ARG A 104 8.10 -4.15 -10.98
CA ARG A 104 7.39 -5.39 -11.33
C ARG A 104 8.05 -6.57 -10.65
N GLY A 105 7.45 -7.72 -10.80
CA GLY A 105 7.97 -8.98 -10.28
C GLY A 105 7.09 -9.59 -9.22
N ASP A 106 7.57 -10.68 -8.64
CA ASP A 106 6.81 -11.48 -7.68
C ASP A 106 6.43 -10.67 -6.44
N GLY A 107 7.35 -9.84 -5.94
CA GLY A 107 7.07 -9.00 -4.77
C GLY A 107 5.91 -8.05 -4.99
N VAL A 108 5.83 -7.47 -6.19
CA VAL A 108 4.72 -6.56 -6.54
C VAL A 108 3.40 -7.34 -6.61
N ASN A 109 3.43 -8.54 -7.19
CA ASN A 109 2.23 -9.37 -7.31
C ASN A 109 1.69 -9.79 -5.94
N VAL A 110 2.57 -10.17 -5.02
CA VAL A 110 2.17 -10.56 -3.65
C VAL A 110 1.55 -9.36 -2.92
N ALA A 111 2.17 -8.18 -3.02
CA ALA A 111 1.64 -6.97 -2.37
C ALA A 111 0.24 -6.62 -2.89
N SER A 112 0.02 -6.76 -4.20
CA SER A 112 -1.28 -6.50 -4.81
C SER A 112 -2.35 -7.47 -4.28
N ARG A 113 -2.00 -8.73 -4.12
CA ARG A 113 -2.93 -9.75 -3.61
C ARG A 113 -3.25 -9.54 -2.14
N LEU A 114 -2.26 -9.12 -1.35
CA LEU A 114 -2.49 -8.76 0.06
C LEU A 114 -3.49 -7.62 0.18
N GLU A 115 -3.34 -6.58 -0.65
CA GLU A 115 -4.26 -5.45 -0.64
C GLU A 115 -5.66 -5.90 -1.01
N SER A 116 -5.79 -6.79 -2.02
CA SER A 116 -7.10 -7.30 -2.44
C SER A 116 -7.81 -8.10 -1.34
N MET A 117 -7.07 -8.71 -0.43
CA MET A 117 -7.61 -9.44 0.71
C MET A 117 -7.89 -8.54 1.90
N ALA A 118 -7.36 -7.33 1.91
CA ALA A 118 -7.37 -6.48 3.09
C ALA A 118 -8.79 -6.02 3.43
N ILE A 119 -9.01 -5.86 4.72
CA ILE A 119 -10.23 -5.26 5.24
C ILE A 119 -10.06 -3.74 5.17
N SER A 120 -11.09 -3.04 4.70
CA SER A 120 -11.08 -1.59 4.64
C SER A 120 -10.73 -0.98 5.99
N GLY A 121 -9.84 -0.01 5.99
CA GLY A 121 -9.37 0.66 7.20
C GLY A 121 -8.20 -0.04 7.89
N SER A 122 -7.77 -1.21 7.38
CA SER A 122 -6.67 -1.97 7.97
C SER A 122 -5.42 -1.92 7.07
N VAL A 123 -4.33 -2.47 7.60
CA VAL A 123 -3.10 -2.70 6.82
C VAL A 123 -2.80 -4.19 6.90
N PHE A 124 -2.86 -4.86 5.76
CA PHE A 124 -2.45 -6.25 5.66
C PHE A 124 -0.99 -6.32 5.28
N VAL A 125 -0.23 -7.11 6.02
CA VAL A 125 1.20 -7.26 5.79
C VAL A 125 1.55 -8.74 5.62
N SER A 126 2.57 -9.01 4.81
CA SER A 126 3.11 -10.36 4.70
C SER A 126 3.90 -10.72 5.96
N LYS A 127 4.20 -12.02 6.12
CA LYS A 127 5.06 -12.48 7.20
C LYS A 127 6.42 -11.79 7.16
N GLU A 128 6.96 -11.61 5.96
CA GLU A 128 8.25 -10.94 5.75
C GLU A 128 8.27 -9.53 6.33
N VAL A 129 7.19 -8.78 6.15
CA VAL A 129 7.05 -7.45 6.75
C VAL A 129 6.86 -7.57 8.25
N TYR A 130 5.98 -8.45 8.69
CA TYR A 130 5.70 -8.64 10.12
C TYR A 130 6.95 -8.97 10.91
N ASP A 131 7.82 -9.83 10.36
CA ASP A 131 9.06 -10.21 11.01
C ASP A 131 9.99 -8.99 11.24
N GLN A 132 9.90 -7.98 10.40
CA GLN A 132 10.65 -6.73 10.58
C GLN A 132 10.02 -5.81 11.64
N LEU A 133 8.74 -6.00 11.95
CA LEU A 133 8.00 -5.15 12.88
C LEU A 133 7.94 -5.70 14.31
N ILE A 134 8.18 -6.97 14.48
CA ILE A 134 7.87 -7.69 15.72
C ILE A 134 8.56 -7.09 16.96
N ASN A 135 9.72 -6.48 16.80
CA ASN A 135 10.45 -5.84 17.88
C ASN A 135 10.37 -4.31 17.85
N GLN A 136 9.53 -3.76 16.99
CA GLN A 136 9.34 -2.31 16.88
C GLN A 136 8.14 -1.87 17.71
N PRO A 137 8.26 -0.77 18.49
CA PRO A 137 7.10 -0.26 19.24
C PRO A 137 6.06 0.31 18.31
N GLY A 138 4.80 0.21 18.74
CA GLY A 138 3.69 0.82 18.00
C GLY A 138 3.02 -0.07 16.98
N PHE A 139 3.43 -1.33 16.87
CA PHE A 139 2.81 -2.27 15.95
C PHE A 139 2.26 -3.47 16.71
N ASP A 140 0.94 -3.68 16.57
CA ASP A 140 0.25 -4.86 17.08
C ASP A 140 -0.38 -5.57 15.90
N GLY A 141 -0.12 -6.85 15.78
CA GLY A 141 -0.62 -7.63 14.66
C GLY A 141 -1.33 -8.89 15.11
N ILE A 142 -2.23 -9.35 14.26
CA ILE A 142 -2.93 -10.62 14.44
C ILE A 142 -2.61 -11.48 13.22
N SER A 143 -2.13 -12.70 13.47
CA SER A 143 -1.91 -13.66 12.37
C SER A 143 -3.25 -14.17 11.86
N LEU A 144 -3.42 -14.16 10.55
CA LEU A 144 -4.57 -14.77 9.90
C LEU A 144 -4.26 -16.19 9.42
N GLY A 145 -3.09 -16.72 9.82
CA GLY A 145 -2.65 -18.02 9.38
C GLY A 145 -2.14 -17.98 7.94
N VAL A 146 -1.91 -19.16 7.37
CA VAL A 146 -1.46 -19.28 5.99
C VAL A 146 -2.66 -19.06 5.07
N GLN A 147 -2.52 -18.09 4.15
CA GLN A 147 -3.58 -17.76 3.20
C GLN A 147 -3.10 -18.05 1.78
N SER A 148 -4.01 -18.56 0.96
CA SER A 148 -3.73 -18.77 -0.45
C SER A 148 -4.02 -17.48 -1.20
N LEU A 149 -2.99 -16.91 -1.83
CA LEU A 149 -3.12 -15.69 -2.63
C LEU A 149 -3.36 -16.07 -4.09
N LYS A 150 -4.46 -15.62 -4.62
CA LYS A 150 -4.83 -15.93 -6.01
C LYS A 150 -4.74 -14.72 -6.90
#